data_cc352f1d3beff81fee56d2205b783b9d
#
_entry.id   cc352f1d3beff81fee56d2205b783b9d
#
_cell.length_a   1.000
_cell.length_b   1.000
_cell.length_c   1.000
_cell.angle_alpha   90.00
_cell.angle_beta   90.00
_cell.angle_gamma   90.00
#
_symmetry.space_group_name_H-M   'P 1'
#
loop_
_entity.id
_entity.type
_entity.pdbx_description
1 polymer ?
#
loop_
_entity_poly.entity_id
_entity_poly.type
_entity_poly.pdbx_seq_one_letter_code
_entity_poly.pdbx_strand_id
1 'polypeptide(L)'
;EWAFTDVLPYFRKMETDRDFSGDFHGSDGPIPIKRDTRDQWEPHSKAFYEACVDAGFPEDLDQNHPESAGVGPRPRNHVEGVRISMAIAYLDLARHRLNLTIKAGAAARRIIFEGDRAVGVEIDSGGETFTVEGEEIVLSSGAVVSPKLLMLSGVGPALHLREMGIPVTHDAPGVG
;
A
#
# COMPACT_ATOMS: atom_id res chain seq x y z
N GLU A 1 -0.06 18.26 4.68
CA GLU A 1 0.84 17.46 5.51
C GLU A 1 0.28 16.04 5.69
N TRP A 2 1.05 15.13 6.33
CA TRP A 2 0.65 13.74 6.58
C TRP A 2 0.17 13.53 8.03
N ALA A 3 -0.44 14.55 8.65
CA ALA A 3 -1.03 14.40 9.97
C ALA A 3 -2.30 13.53 9.89
N PHE A 4 -2.65 12.87 10.99
CA PHE A 4 -3.83 11.98 11.05
C PHE A 4 -5.11 12.66 10.52
N THR A 5 -5.35 13.89 10.96
CA THR A 5 -6.52 14.67 10.53
C THR A 5 -6.53 15.01 9.04
N ASP A 6 -5.35 15.16 8.43
CA ASP A 6 -5.22 15.47 7.00
C ASP A 6 -5.52 14.25 6.12
N VAL A 7 -5.13 13.05 6.57
CA VAL A 7 -5.26 11.80 5.80
C VAL A 7 -6.56 11.05 6.08
N LEU A 8 -7.19 11.25 7.23
CA LEU A 8 -8.44 10.58 7.62
C LEU A 8 -9.55 10.66 6.57
N PRO A 9 -9.83 11.82 5.92
CA PRO A 9 -10.85 11.89 4.87
C PRO A 9 -10.58 10.95 3.69
N TYR A 10 -9.31 10.71 3.36
CA TYR A 10 -8.92 9.80 2.28
C TYR A 10 -9.07 8.34 2.69
N PHE A 11 -8.73 7.97 3.93
CA PHE A 11 -8.98 6.62 4.46
C PHE A 11 -10.48 6.33 4.47
N ARG A 12 -11.30 7.24 4.99
CA ARG A 12 -12.77 7.11 4.97
C ARG A 12 -13.33 6.98 3.55
N LYS A 13 -12.79 7.73 2.59
CA LYS A 13 -13.19 7.65 1.17
C LYS A 13 -12.85 6.30 0.53
N MET A 14 -11.80 5.62 1.00
CA MET A 14 -11.39 4.34 0.44
C MET A 14 -12.21 3.17 0.94
N GLU A 15 -12.74 3.22 2.16
CA GLU A 15 -13.30 2.06 2.83
C GLU A 15 -14.83 2.08 2.94
N THR A 16 -15.38 0.88 3.06
CA THR A 16 -16.70 0.63 3.63
C THR A 16 -16.51 -0.31 4.82
N ASP A 17 -16.45 0.21 6.03
CA ASP A 17 -16.41 -0.61 7.23
C ASP A 17 -17.81 -1.20 7.49
N ARG A 18 -17.91 -2.53 7.61
CA ARG A 18 -19.17 -3.27 7.76
C ARG A 18 -19.52 -3.57 9.20
N ASP A 19 -18.59 -3.33 10.10
CA ASP A 19 -18.73 -3.64 11.52
C ASP A 19 -18.84 -2.38 12.37
N PHE A 20 -18.20 -1.29 11.95
CA PHE A 20 -18.19 0.00 12.65
C PHE A 20 -18.60 1.16 11.75
N SER A 21 -19.03 2.24 12.38
CA SER A 21 -19.44 3.49 11.72
C SER A 21 -19.02 4.70 12.57
N GLY A 22 -19.22 5.89 12.06
CA GLY A 22 -18.92 7.15 12.77
C GLY A 22 -17.79 7.95 12.13
N ASP A 23 -17.14 8.79 12.91
CA ASP A 23 -16.25 9.82 12.37
C ASP A 23 -14.91 9.25 11.82
N PHE A 24 -14.54 8.06 12.23
CA PHE A 24 -13.26 7.44 11.85
C PHE A 24 -13.39 6.37 10.76
N HIS A 25 -14.63 5.98 10.39
CA HIS A 25 -14.90 4.93 9.42
C HIS A 25 -15.59 5.44 8.18
N GLY A 26 -15.26 4.83 7.03
CA GLY A 26 -15.94 5.05 5.77
C GLY A 26 -17.15 4.12 5.59
N SER A 27 -18.13 4.57 4.80
CA SER A 27 -19.40 3.84 4.58
C SER A 27 -19.73 3.54 3.13
N ASP A 28 -18.98 4.11 2.18
CA ASP A 28 -19.29 4.06 0.74
C ASP A 28 -18.06 3.90 -0.17
N GLY A 29 -16.90 3.63 0.44
CA GLY A 29 -15.67 3.38 -0.32
C GLY A 29 -15.61 1.98 -0.92
N PRO A 30 -14.76 1.78 -1.94
CA PRO A 30 -14.70 0.53 -2.70
C PRO A 30 -14.03 -0.63 -1.95
N ILE A 31 -13.34 -0.37 -0.84
CA ILE A 31 -12.63 -1.38 -0.05
C ILE A 31 -13.50 -1.80 1.13
N PRO A 32 -14.08 -3.00 1.15
CA PRO A 32 -14.80 -3.49 2.31
C PRO A 32 -13.83 -3.81 3.45
N ILE A 33 -14.19 -3.38 4.65
CA ILE A 33 -13.53 -3.77 5.89
C ILE A 33 -14.48 -4.68 6.66
N LYS A 34 -14.01 -5.85 7.05
CA LYS A 34 -14.75 -6.85 7.81
C LYS A 34 -13.85 -7.53 8.82
N ARG A 35 -14.38 -7.78 10.00
CA ARG A 35 -13.72 -8.54 11.06
C ARG A 35 -14.38 -9.91 11.19
N ASP A 36 -13.56 -10.95 11.27
CA ASP A 36 -14.06 -12.31 11.51
C ASP A 36 -14.55 -12.42 12.95
N THR A 37 -15.68 -13.08 13.15
CA THR A 37 -16.19 -13.40 14.48
C THR A 37 -15.34 -14.47 15.16
N ARG A 38 -15.33 -14.54 16.49
CA ARG A 38 -14.46 -15.45 17.27
C ARG A 38 -14.59 -16.93 16.89
N ASP A 39 -15.76 -17.35 16.48
CA ASP A 39 -16.01 -18.73 16.02
C ASP A 39 -15.29 -19.05 14.72
N GLN A 40 -15.05 -18.04 13.88
CA GLN A 40 -14.33 -18.15 12.61
C GLN A 40 -12.80 -18.09 12.74
N TRP A 41 -12.29 -17.76 13.94
CA TRP A 41 -10.84 -17.64 14.14
C TRP A 41 -10.15 -19.00 14.17
N GLU A 42 -8.98 -19.07 13.57
CA GLU A 42 -8.11 -20.24 13.68
C GLU A 42 -7.67 -20.50 15.15
N PRO A 43 -7.45 -21.76 15.52
CA PRO A 43 -7.10 -22.12 16.91
C PRO A 43 -5.92 -21.35 17.48
N HIS A 44 -4.87 -21.12 16.69
CA HIS A 44 -3.71 -20.36 17.13
C HIS A 44 -4.02 -18.88 17.38
N SER A 45 -4.93 -18.28 16.60
CA SER A 45 -5.37 -16.90 16.82
C SER A 45 -6.20 -16.76 18.10
N LYS A 46 -7.04 -17.75 18.40
CA LYS A 46 -7.78 -17.82 19.67
C LYS A 46 -6.84 -17.92 20.85
N ALA A 47 -5.89 -18.86 20.80
CA ALA A 47 -4.91 -19.06 21.86
C ALA A 47 -4.04 -17.82 22.11
N PHE A 48 -3.61 -17.12 21.04
CA PHE A 48 -2.88 -15.86 21.16
C PHE A 48 -3.73 -14.77 21.83
N TYR A 49 -4.97 -14.62 21.39
CA TYR A 49 -5.90 -13.64 21.97
C TYR A 49 -6.13 -13.91 23.47
N GLU A 50 -6.42 -15.16 23.85
CA GLU A 50 -6.64 -15.57 25.23
C GLU A 50 -5.40 -15.29 26.08
N ALA A 51 -4.21 -15.63 25.60
CA ALA A 51 -2.96 -15.36 26.30
C ALA A 51 -2.72 -13.85 26.51
N CYS A 52 -3.08 -13.00 25.55
CA CYS A 52 -2.98 -11.55 25.71
C CYS A 52 -3.96 -11.02 26.76
N VAL A 53 -5.21 -11.50 26.75
CA VAL A 53 -6.22 -11.10 27.75
C VAL A 53 -5.81 -11.54 29.14
N ASP A 54 -5.32 -12.78 29.28
CA ASP A 54 -4.81 -13.32 30.55
C ASP A 54 -3.59 -12.55 31.06
N ALA A 55 -2.77 -12.00 30.17
CA ALA A 55 -1.66 -11.12 30.49
C ALA A 55 -2.08 -9.67 30.83
N GLY A 56 -3.37 -9.35 30.80
CA GLY A 56 -3.91 -8.05 31.17
C GLY A 56 -4.02 -7.02 30.05
N PHE A 57 -3.82 -7.42 28.80
CA PHE A 57 -4.10 -6.53 27.67
C PHE A 57 -5.62 -6.35 27.50
N PRO A 58 -6.12 -5.12 27.28
CA PRO A 58 -7.54 -4.88 27.07
C PRO A 58 -8.00 -5.51 25.75
N GLU A 59 -9.28 -5.90 25.71
CA GLU A 59 -9.93 -6.25 24.48
C GLU A 59 -10.17 -4.99 23.64
N ASP A 60 -9.80 -5.04 22.36
CA ASP A 60 -10.00 -3.98 21.39
C ASP A 60 -10.67 -4.54 20.14
N LEU A 61 -11.94 -4.21 19.97
CA LEU A 61 -12.73 -4.70 18.84
C LEU A 61 -12.54 -3.89 17.56
N ASP A 62 -11.99 -2.68 17.68
CA ASP A 62 -11.81 -1.77 16.57
C ASP A 62 -10.38 -1.23 16.48
N GLN A 63 -9.50 -2.03 15.93
CA GLN A 63 -8.09 -1.68 15.74
C GLN A 63 -7.84 -0.53 14.72
N ASN A 64 -8.88 -0.04 14.06
CA ASN A 64 -8.81 1.14 13.19
C ASN A 64 -9.22 2.44 13.89
N HIS A 65 -9.68 2.36 15.15
CA HIS A 65 -9.99 3.55 15.93
C HIS A 65 -8.71 4.26 16.39
N PRO A 66 -8.66 5.61 16.42
CA PRO A 66 -7.44 6.35 16.82
C PRO A 66 -6.97 6.11 18.26
N GLU A 67 -7.87 5.68 19.15
CA GLU A 67 -7.56 5.33 20.54
C GLU A 67 -7.36 3.82 20.73
N SER A 68 -7.24 3.07 19.65
CA SER A 68 -7.04 1.62 19.67
C SER A 68 -5.80 1.25 20.48
N ALA A 69 -5.99 0.39 21.49
CA ALA A 69 -4.91 -0.15 22.30
C ALA A 69 -5.33 -1.49 22.92
N GLY A 70 -4.89 -2.61 22.37
CA GLY A 70 -5.26 -3.89 22.91
C GLY A 70 -5.13 -5.04 21.91
N VAL A 71 -5.86 -6.12 22.18
CA VAL A 71 -5.93 -7.31 21.34
C VAL A 71 -7.36 -7.56 20.86
N GLY A 72 -7.53 -7.82 19.58
CA GLY A 72 -8.86 -8.02 18.99
C GLY A 72 -8.84 -8.54 17.56
N PRO A 73 -10.02 -8.58 16.92
CA PRO A 73 -10.15 -9.05 15.56
C PRO A 73 -9.46 -8.12 14.58
N ARG A 74 -8.62 -8.67 13.73
CA ARG A 74 -7.94 -7.91 12.69
C ARG A 74 -8.92 -7.47 11.59
N PRO A 75 -8.99 -6.16 11.25
CA PRO A 75 -9.75 -5.71 10.09
C PRO A 75 -9.15 -6.27 8.79
N ARG A 76 -9.99 -6.77 7.90
CA ARG A 76 -9.61 -7.46 6.67
C ARG A 76 -10.43 -6.98 5.48
N ASN A 77 -9.78 -6.91 4.33
CA ASN A 77 -10.41 -6.56 3.05
C ASN A 77 -11.02 -7.83 2.40
N HIS A 78 -12.11 -8.33 2.90
CA HIS A 78 -12.76 -9.49 2.32
C HIS A 78 -14.29 -9.44 2.35
N VAL A 79 -14.92 -10.14 1.42
CA VAL A 79 -16.36 -10.38 1.35
C VAL A 79 -16.55 -11.88 1.13
N GLU A 80 -17.29 -12.54 2.01
CA GLU A 80 -17.62 -13.97 1.90
C GLU A 80 -16.38 -14.86 1.63
N GLY A 81 -15.29 -14.59 2.33
CA GLY A 81 -14.02 -15.31 2.19
C GLY A 81 -13.17 -14.91 0.98
N VAL A 82 -13.66 -14.06 0.10
CA VAL A 82 -12.90 -13.55 -1.05
C VAL A 82 -12.19 -12.26 -0.69
N ARG A 83 -10.85 -12.26 -0.85
CA ARG A 83 -10.06 -11.04 -0.66
C ARG A 83 -10.36 -10.03 -1.77
N ILE A 84 -10.81 -8.86 -1.39
CA ILE A 84 -11.02 -7.74 -2.32
C ILE A 84 -9.70 -7.01 -2.53
N SER A 85 -9.04 -7.32 -3.65
CA SER A 85 -7.79 -6.67 -4.05
C SER A 85 -8.06 -5.31 -4.67
N MET A 86 -7.01 -4.50 -4.82
CA MET A 86 -7.11 -3.20 -5.53
C MET A 86 -7.52 -3.37 -7.00
N ALA A 87 -7.23 -4.54 -7.61
CA ALA A 87 -7.74 -4.86 -8.93
C ALA A 87 -9.28 -4.92 -8.94
N ILE A 88 -9.87 -5.63 -7.98
CA ILE A 88 -11.33 -5.75 -7.85
C ILE A 88 -11.94 -4.40 -7.42
N ALA A 89 -11.37 -3.77 -6.39
CA ALA A 89 -11.95 -2.55 -5.81
C ALA A 89 -11.87 -1.33 -6.73
N TYR A 90 -10.82 -1.22 -7.56
CA TYR A 90 -10.58 -0.03 -8.38
C TYR A 90 -10.45 -0.32 -9.87
N LEU A 91 -9.59 -1.26 -10.28
CA LEU A 91 -9.31 -1.45 -11.70
C LEU A 91 -10.51 -2.00 -12.45
N ASP A 92 -11.23 -2.95 -11.88
CA ASP A 92 -12.41 -3.54 -12.55
C ASP A 92 -13.51 -2.49 -12.76
N LEU A 93 -13.66 -1.54 -11.84
CA LEU A 93 -14.58 -0.41 -11.97
C LEU A 93 -14.12 0.62 -13.02
N ALA A 94 -12.84 0.67 -13.34
CA ALA A 94 -12.23 1.68 -14.21
C ALA A 94 -11.82 1.16 -15.61
N ARG A 95 -11.86 -0.17 -15.84
CA ARG A 95 -11.35 -0.80 -17.10
C ARG A 95 -11.99 -0.26 -18.37
N HIS A 96 -13.22 0.25 -18.28
CA HIS A 96 -13.94 0.82 -19.42
C HIS A 96 -13.47 2.24 -19.78
N ARG A 97 -12.61 2.88 -18.98
CA ARG A 97 -12.15 4.24 -19.21
C ARG A 97 -11.13 4.27 -20.35
N LEU A 98 -11.38 5.11 -21.38
CA LEU A 98 -10.48 5.26 -22.52
C LEU A 98 -9.14 5.91 -22.19
N ASN A 99 -9.06 6.63 -21.06
CA ASN A 99 -7.85 7.27 -20.56
C ASN A 99 -7.07 6.41 -19.56
N LEU A 100 -7.39 5.11 -19.42
CA LEU A 100 -6.68 4.17 -18.57
C LEU A 100 -6.01 3.10 -19.43
N THR A 101 -4.68 3.00 -19.33
CA THR A 101 -3.91 1.90 -19.92
C THR A 101 -3.33 1.04 -18.80
N ILE A 102 -3.62 -0.26 -18.82
CA ILE A 102 -3.06 -1.25 -17.90
C ILE A 102 -2.17 -2.19 -18.70
N LYS A 103 -0.87 -2.17 -18.44
CA LYS A 103 0.09 -3.03 -19.12
C LYS A 103 0.65 -4.06 -18.14
N ALA A 104 0.18 -5.29 -18.24
CA ALA A 104 0.73 -6.43 -17.54
C ALA A 104 2.00 -6.95 -18.25
N GLY A 105 2.82 -7.74 -17.54
CA GLY A 105 4.05 -8.28 -18.10
C GLY A 105 5.10 -7.21 -18.44
N ALA A 106 5.03 -6.08 -17.74
CA ALA A 106 5.96 -4.95 -17.87
C ALA A 106 6.74 -4.79 -16.55
N ALA A 107 8.06 -4.85 -16.62
CA ALA A 107 8.95 -4.68 -15.49
C ALA A 107 9.61 -3.29 -15.53
N ALA A 108 9.36 -2.45 -14.53
CA ALA A 108 10.05 -1.18 -14.39
C ALA A 108 11.52 -1.43 -14.01
N ARG A 109 12.44 -0.85 -14.75
CA ARG A 109 13.90 -0.95 -14.54
C ARG A 109 14.44 0.21 -13.72
N ARG A 110 14.07 1.42 -14.11
CA ARG A 110 14.49 2.65 -13.44
C ARG A 110 13.56 3.82 -13.82
N ILE A 111 13.61 4.85 -13.00
CA ILE A 111 12.99 6.15 -13.28
C ILE A 111 13.98 6.97 -14.10
N ILE A 112 13.49 7.69 -15.08
CA ILE A 112 14.26 8.62 -15.90
C ILE A 112 14.10 10.01 -15.30
N PHE A 113 15.23 10.68 -15.06
CA PHE A 113 15.28 12.03 -14.53
C PHE A 113 15.86 13.01 -15.56
N GLU A 114 15.30 14.22 -15.58
CA GLU A 114 15.88 15.41 -16.20
C GLU A 114 16.14 16.43 -15.09
N GLY A 115 17.40 16.57 -14.68
CA GLY A 115 17.74 17.28 -13.45
C GLY A 115 17.10 16.61 -12.23
N ASP A 116 16.32 17.37 -11.48
CA ASP A 116 15.61 16.89 -10.27
C ASP A 116 14.17 16.39 -10.55
N ARG A 117 13.75 16.40 -11.81
CA ARG A 117 12.40 16.01 -12.19
C ARG A 117 12.36 14.60 -12.77
N ALA A 118 11.48 13.75 -12.24
CA ALA A 118 11.14 12.48 -12.88
C ALA A 118 10.27 12.74 -14.10
N VAL A 119 10.67 12.22 -15.28
CA VAL A 119 10.01 12.46 -16.57
C VAL A 119 9.51 11.19 -17.24
N GLY A 120 9.90 10.01 -16.73
CA GLY A 120 9.50 8.76 -17.32
C GLY A 120 9.99 7.55 -16.54
N VAL A 121 9.65 6.38 -17.05
CA VAL A 121 10.07 5.08 -16.51
C VAL A 121 10.58 4.22 -17.64
N GLU A 122 11.77 3.64 -17.51
CA GLU A 122 12.30 2.62 -18.41
C GLU A 122 11.69 1.27 -18.05
N ILE A 123 11.14 0.58 -19.03
CA ILE A 123 10.34 -0.63 -18.86
C ILE A 123 10.85 -1.73 -19.80
N ASP A 124 10.94 -2.95 -19.27
CA ASP A 124 11.07 -4.18 -20.07
C ASP A 124 9.71 -4.85 -20.23
N SER A 125 9.34 -5.15 -21.47
CA SER A 125 8.13 -5.93 -21.76
C SER A 125 8.28 -6.68 -23.07
N GLY A 126 7.98 -7.97 -23.09
CA GLY A 126 8.02 -8.78 -24.30
C GLY A 126 9.41 -8.92 -24.94
N GLY A 127 10.49 -8.71 -24.18
CA GLY A 127 11.88 -8.73 -24.68
C GLY A 127 12.37 -7.41 -25.23
N GLU A 128 11.57 -6.36 -25.19
CA GLU A 128 11.92 -5.02 -25.60
C GLU A 128 12.06 -4.09 -24.39
N THR A 129 13.01 -3.14 -24.46
CA THR A 129 13.16 -2.05 -23.49
C THR A 129 12.72 -0.74 -24.13
N PHE A 130 11.85 -0.02 -23.45
CA PHE A 130 11.35 1.28 -23.92
C PHE A 130 11.05 2.20 -22.73
N THR A 131 10.90 3.49 -23.00
CA THR A 131 10.53 4.50 -21.99
C THR A 131 9.05 4.87 -22.12
N VAL A 132 8.37 4.95 -20.99
CA VAL A 132 7.04 5.58 -20.87
C VAL A 132 7.22 6.91 -20.17
N GLU A 133 6.85 7.98 -20.84
CA GLU A 133 6.91 9.34 -20.30
C GLU A 133 5.66 9.66 -19.48
N GLY A 134 5.79 10.55 -18.48
CA GLY A 134 4.70 11.01 -17.65
C GLY A 134 5.06 12.30 -16.92
N GLU A 135 4.06 13.14 -16.69
CA GLU A 135 4.21 14.38 -15.92
C GLU A 135 4.34 14.09 -14.41
N GLU A 136 3.70 13.03 -13.94
CA GLU A 136 3.78 12.52 -12.56
C GLU A 136 4.10 11.03 -12.58
N ILE A 137 5.06 10.62 -11.78
CA ILE A 137 5.48 9.23 -11.62
C ILE A 137 5.15 8.77 -10.20
N VAL A 138 4.25 7.79 -10.08
CA VAL A 138 3.85 7.22 -8.77
C VAL A 138 4.47 5.84 -8.60
N LEU A 139 5.26 5.66 -7.54
CA LEU A 139 5.84 4.37 -7.17
C LEU A 139 4.96 3.66 -6.14
N SER A 140 4.39 2.53 -6.52
CA SER A 140 3.55 1.69 -5.67
C SER A 140 3.93 0.20 -5.80
N SER A 141 5.23 -0.09 -5.92
CA SER A 141 5.77 -1.43 -6.16
C SER A 141 6.00 -2.24 -4.87
N GLY A 142 5.51 -1.73 -3.74
CA GLY A 142 5.66 -2.35 -2.42
C GLY A 142 6.94 -1.94 -1.69
N ALA A 143 7.03 -2.35 -0.41
CA ALA A 143 8.07 -1.89 0.52
C ALA A 143 9.51 -2.27 0.11
N VAL A 144 9.68 -3.35 -0.67
CA VAL A 144 11.00 -3.80 -1.13
C VAL A 144 11.35 -3.23 -2.50
N VAL A 145 10.40 -3.21 -3.44
CA VAL A 145 10.70 -2.86 -4.83
C VAL A 145 10.70 -1.36 -5.06
N SER A 146 9.85 -0.58 -4.39
CA SER A 146 9.85 0.88 -4.55
C SER A 146 11.20 1.53 -4.15
N PRO A 147 11.79 1.25 -2.96
CA PRO A 147 13.11 1.76 -2.61
C PRO A 147 14.21 1.20 -3.52
N LYS A 148 14.15 -0.08 -3.91
CA LYS A 148 15.07 -0.66 -4.89
C LYS A 148 15.04 0.13 -6.22
N LEU A 149 13.84 0.45 -6.71
CA LEU A 149 13.68 1.18 -7.97
C LEU A 149 14.23 2.62 -7.87
N LEU A 150 14.04 3.29 -6.73
CA LEU A 150 14.67 4.57 -6.45
C LEU A 150 16.20 4.46 -6.49
N MET A 151 16.77 3.49 -5.79
CA MET A 151 18.23 3.28 -5.77
C MET A 151 18.79 2.97 -7.16
N LEU A 152 18.15 2.10 -7.95
CA LEU A 152 18.53 1.83 -9.33
C LEU A 152 18.44 3.07 -10.25
N SER A 153 17.68 4.06 -9.84
CA SER A 153 17.52 5.34 -10.54
C SER A 153 18.47 6.45 -10.02
N GLY A 154 19.37 6.09 -9.08
CA GLY A 154 20.33 7.03 -8.51
C GLY A 154 19.83 7.84 -7.31
N VAL A 155 18.67 7.48 -6.74
CA VAL A 155 18.09 8.13 -5.56
C VAL A 155 18.22 7.20 -4.35
N GLY A 156 19.10 7.54 -3.40
CA GLY A 156 19.37 6.70 -2.24
C GLY A 156 20.64 7.13 -1.50
N PRO A 157 21.12 6.33 -0.52
CA PRO A 157 22.36 6.65 0.21
C PRO A 157 23.56 6.74 -0.74
N ALA A 158 24.13 7.93 -0.89
CA ALA A 158 25.15 8.23 -1.91
C ALA A 158 26.38 7.33 -1.83
N LEU A 159 26.84 6.98 -0.62
CA LEU A 159 27.97 6.08 -0.44
C LEU A 159 27.66 4.69 -1.01
N HIS A 160 26.53 4.11 -0.61
CA HIS A 160 26.08 2.81 -1.09
C HIS A 160 25.90 2.77 -2.61
N LEU A 161 25.28 3.80 -3.19
CA LEU A 161 25.08 3.88 -4.65
C LEU A 161 26.42 3.88 -5.39
N ARG A 162 27.42 4.63 -4.90
CA ARG A 162 28.78 4.64 -5.49
C ARG A 162 29.49 3.30 -5.38
N GLU A 163 29.36 2.62 -4.23
CA GLU A 163 29.92 1.25 -4.05
C GLU A 163 29.31 0.25 -5.03
N MET A 164 28.03 0.42 -5.37
CA MET A 164 27.32 -0.39 -6.36
C MET A 164 27.53 0.06 -7.82
N GLY A 165 28.34 1.10 -8.06
CA GLY A 165 28.59 1.63 -9.39
C GLY A 165 27.39 2.38 -10.00
N ILE A 166 26.43 2.84 -9.18
CA ILE A 166 25.26 3.57 -9.62
C ILE A 166 25.54 5.07 -9.51
N PRO A 167 25.36 5.85 -10.59
CA PRO A 167 25.47 7.31 -10.55
C PRO A 167 24.47 7.91 -9.55
N VAL A 168 24.94 8.82 -8.69
CA VAL A 168 24.06 9.48 -7.71
C VAL A 168 23.34 10.65 -8.35
N THR A 169 22.02 10.55 -8.44
CA THR A 169 21.13 11.63 -8.86
C THR A 169 20.75 12.48 -7.65
N HIS A 170 20.39 11.83 -6.53
CA HIS A 170 20.03 12.52 -5.30
C HIS A 170 20.43 11.69 -4.08
N ASP A 171 21.12 12.33 -3.11
CA ASP A 171 21.48 11.68 -1.85
C ASP A 171 20.29 11.67 -0.90
N ALA A 172 19.72 10.50 -0.71
CA ALA A 172 18.54 10.25 0.12
C ALA A 172 18.83 9.12 1.13
N PRO A 173 19.46 9.39 2.28
CA PRO A 173 19.88 8.36 3.25
C PRO A 173 18.73 7.52 3.82
N GLY A 174 17.49 8.02 3.75
CA GLY A 174 16.29 7.31 4.22
C GLY A 174 15.69 6.32 3.22
N VAL A 175 16.28 6.13 2.05
CA VAL A 175 15.83 5.17 1.03
C VAL A 175 16.58 3.86 1.19
N GLY A 176 15.83 2.74 1.42
CA GLY A 176 16.39 1.40 1.54
C GLY A 176 16.23 0.76 2.89
#